data_2c4fbcaec336b37629356fd2c8b2976c
#
_entry.id   2c4fbcaec336b37629356fd2c8b2976c
#
_cell.length_a   1.000
_cell.length_b   1.000
_cell.length_c   1.000
_cell.angle_alpha   90.00
_cell.angle_beta   90.00
_cell.angle_gamma   90.00
#
_symmetry.space_group_name_H-M   'P 1'
#
loop_
_entity.id
_entity.type
_entity.pdbx_description
1 polymer ?
#
loop_
_entity_poly.entity_id
_entity_poly.type
_entity_poly.pdbx_seq_one_letter_code
_entity_poly.pdbx_strand_id
1 'polypeptide(L)'
;MTATPAALQSLQFGLGALLGLWTLLFLFRIVLTWYPQLDLERGFLRWIRVPTEPLLAPTRRWIQPIGGVDVAPVIWVGLTSLLRELLVGQQGLVTQLVRQVSANLA
;
A
#
# COMPACT_ATOMS: atom_id res chain seq x y z
N MET A 1 9.50 23.30 14.73
CA MET A 1 10.12 22.84 13.48
C MET A 1 9.14 23.07 12.34
N THR A 2 9.53 23.88 11.39
CA THR A 2 8.68 24.19 10.25
C THR A 2 9.14 23.35 9.05
N ALA A 3 8.29 22.47 8.57
CA ALA A 3 8.58 21.73 7.36
C ALA A 3 8.44 22.66 6.15
N THR A 4 9.38 22.59 5.21
CA THR A 4 9.29 23.34 3.96
C THR A 4 8.22 22.75 3.05
N PRO A 5 7.59 23.54 2.15
CA PRO A 5 6.66 22.97 1.17
C PRO A 5 7.28 21.86 0.32
N ALA A 6 8.57 22.02 -0.05
CA ALA A 6 9.27 21.00 -0.83
C ALA A 6 9.41 19.69 -0.05
N ALA A 7 9.71 19.77 1.26
CA ALA A 7 9.82 18.59 2.11
C ALA A 7 8.46 17.88 2.25
N LEU A 8 7.38 18.65 2.41
CA LEU A 8 6.03 18.09 2.50
C LEU A 8 5.57 17.47 1.17
N GLN A 9 5.90 18.11 0.05
CA GLN A 9 5.59 17.56 -1.27
C GLN A 9 6.36 16.26 -1.53
N SER A 10 7.63 16.19 -1.12
CA SER A 10 8.43 14.97 -1.21
C SER A 10 7.84 13.85 -0.35
N LEU A 11 7.38 14.17 0.85
CA LEU A 11 6.70 13.21 1.72
C LEU A 11 5.41 12.71 1.08
N GLN A 12 4.60 13.60 0.54
CA GLN A 12 3.35 13.27 -0.14
C GLN A 12 3.61 12.32 -1.31
N PHE A 13 4.58 12.65 -2.16
CA PHE A 13 4.94 11.82 -3.31
C PHE A 13 5.48 10.47 -2.86
N GLY A 14 6.38 10.46 -1.88
CA GLY A 14 6.98 9.24 -1.36
C GLY A 14 5.97 8.29 -0.73
N LEU A 15 5.07 8.82 0.10
CA LEU A 15 4.00 8.02 0.69
C LEU A 15 3.04 7.47 -0.37
N GLY A 16 2.66 8.32 -1.34
CA GLY A 16 1.79 7.89 -2.42
C GLY A 16 2.40 6.78 -3.25
N ALA A 17 3.68 6.92 -3.60
CA ALA A 17 4.41 5.92 -4.36
C ALA A 17 4.56 4.61 -3.57
N LEU A 18 4.92 4.70 -2.28
CA LEU A 18 5.09 3.53 -1.43
C LEU A 18 3.79 2.76 -1.26
N LEU A 19 2.71 3.45 -0.91
CA LEU A 19 1.40 2.83 -0.72
C LEU A 19 0.84 2.30 -2.04
N GLY A 20 1.06 3.03 -3.14
CA GLY A 20 0.66 2.57 -4.47
C GLY A 20 1.39 1.30 -4.88
N LEU A 21 2.70 1.25 -4.62
CA LEU A 21 3.50 0.05 -4.91
C LEU A 21 3.01 -1.13 -4.06
N TRP A 22 2.78 -0.92 -2.78
CA TRP A 22 2.27 -1.98 -1.91
C TRP A 22 0.91 -2.47 -2.37
N THR A 23 0.01 -1.56 -2.73
CA THR A 23 -1.30 -1.92 -3.27
C THR A 23 -1.15 -2.81 -4.52
N LEU A 24 -0.23 -2.44 -5.42
CA LEU A 24 0.04 -3.21 -6.62
C LEU A 24 0.56 -4.61 -6.28
N LEU A 25 1.47 -4.71 -5.30
CA LEU A 25 2.00 -6.00 -4.87
C LEU A 25 0.91 -6.89 -4.27
N PHE A 26 -0.01 -6.32 -3.48
CA PHE A 26 -1.15 -7.08 -2.96
C PHE A 26 -2.08 -7.54 -4.09
N LEU A 27 -2.28 -6.72 -5.12
CA LEU A 27 -3.06 -7.12 -6.29
C LEU A 27 -2.41 -8.31 -7.00
N PHE A 28 -1.10 -8.29 -7.17
CA PHE A 28 -0.39 -9.45 -7.71
C PHE A 28 -0.57 -10.70 -6.85
N ARG A 29 -0.57 -10.54 -5.53
CA ARG A 29 -0.81 -11.66 -4.61
C ARG A 29 -2.19 -12.26 -4.82
N ILE A 30 -3.21 -11.45 -5.08
CA ILE A 30 -4.56 -11.94 -5.37
C ILE A 30 -4.53 -12.78 -6.65
N VAL A 31 -3.92 -12.26 -7.70
CA VAL A 31 -3.83 -12.97 -8.98
C VAL A 31 -3.08 -14.29 -8.82
N LEU A 32 -2.00 -14.29 -8.03
CA LEU A 32 -1.20 -15.50 -7.80
C LEU A 32 -1.95 -16.59 -7.05
N THR A 33 -3.06 -16.27 -6.37
CA THR A 33 -3.90 -17.31 -5.75
C THR A 33 -4.54 -18.25 -6.78
N TRP A 34 -4.65 -17.78 -8.03
CA TRP A 34 -5.19 -18.60 -9.13
C TRP A 34 -4.13 -19.49 -9.76
N TYR A 35 -2.87 -19.36 -9.36
CA TYR A 35 -1.73 -20.09 -9.91
C TYR A 35 -0.96 -20.76 -8.78
N PRO A 36 -1.54 -21.74 -8.06
CA PRO A 36 -0.91 -22.33 -6.88
C PRO A 36 0.38 -23.09 -7.18
N GLN A 37 0.60 -23.46 -8.45
CA GLN A 37 1.83 -24.12 -8.87
C GLN A 37 3.05 -23.20 -8.92
N LEU A 38 2.85 -21.88 -8.86
CA LEU A 38 3.98 -20.94 -8.86
C LEU A 38 4.64 -20.91 -7.49
N ASP A 39 5.96 -20.96 -7.50
CA ASP A 39 6.77 -20.91 -6.29
C ASP A 39 7.14 -19.46 -5.98
N LEU A 40 6.58 -18.92 -4.90
CA LEU A 40 6.84 -17.55 -4.47
C LEU A 40 8.23 -17.37 -3.88
N GLU A 41 8.96 -18.45 -3.65
CA GLU A 41 10.33 -18.39 -3.16
C GLU A 41 11.37 -18.15 -4.26
N ARG A 42 10.95 -18.19 -5.53
CA ARG A 42 11.88 -18.14 -6.67
C ARG A 42 11.66 -16.90 -7.52
N GLY A 43 12.76 -16.38 -8.06
CA GLY A 43 12.77 -15.31 -9.03
C GLY A 43 12.15 -14.03 -8.52
N PHE A 44 11.51 -13.29 -9.42
CA PHE A 44 10.88 -12.03 -9.07
C PHE A 44 9.65 -12.20 -8.15
N LEU A 45 9.07 -13.39 -8.09
CA LEU A 45 7.93 -13.67 -7.21
C LEU A 45 8.32 -13.50 -5.73
N ARG A 46 9.57 -13.77 -5.38
CA ARG A 46 10.09 -13.52 -4.04
C ARG A 46 10.03 -12.03 -3.69
N TRP A 47 10.28 -11.16 -4.66
CA TRP A 47 10.22 -9.71 -4.45
C TRP A 47 8.79 -9.22 -4.18
N ILE A 48 7.80 -9.94 -4.70
CA ILE A 48 6.40 -9.66 -4.38
C ILE A 48 6.07 -10.20 -2.99
N ARG A 49 6.57 -11.36 -2.63
CA ARG A 49 6.29 -12.01 -1.37
C ARG A 49 6.91 -11.29 -0.17
N VAL A 50 8.18 -10.90 -0.26
CA VAL A 50 8.96 -10.37 0.87
C VAL A 50 8.28 -9.15 1.51
N PRO A 51 7.85 -8.11 0.77
CA PRO A 51 7.21 -6.96 1.41
C PRO A 51 5.76 -7.19 1.80
N THR A 52 5.08 -8.22 1.28
CA THR A 52 3.66 -8.46 1.55
C THR A 52 3.43 -9.51 2.62
N GLU A 53 4.28 -10.52 2.73
CA GLU A 53 4.10 -11.64 3.66
C GLU A 53 4.04 -11.22 5.13
N PRO A 54 4.86 -10.27 5.64
CA PRO A 54 4.75 -9.85 7.03
C PRO A 54 3.38 -9.31 7.42
N LEU A 55 2.63 -8.78 6.47
CA LEU A 55 1.28 -8.27 6.68
C LEU A 55 0.24 -9.36 6.47
N LEU A 56 0.47 -10.24 5.50
CA LEU A 56 -0.50 -11.27 5.13
C LEU A 56 -0.51 -12.47 6.10
N ALA A 57 0.66 -12.86 6.59
CA ALA A 57 0.77 -14.04 7.45
C ALA A 57 -0.08 -13.91 8.72
N PRO A 58 0.02 -12.82 9.52
CA PRO A 58 -0.86 -12.64 10.67
C PRO A 58 -2.32 -12.53 10.31
N THR A 59 -2.63 -11.88 9.18
CA THR A 59 -4.02 -11.67 8.74
C THR A 59 -4.69 -13.00 8.41
N ARG A 60 -3.96 -13.95 7.83
CA ARG A 60 -4.50 -15.28 7.51
C ARG A 60 -4.89 -16.09 8.74
N ARG A 61 -4.35 -15.77 9.91
CA ARG A 61 -4.75 -16.42 11.16
C ARG A 61 -6.18 -16.04 11.54
N TRP A 62 -6.61 -14.85 11.17
CA TRP A 62 -7.94 -14.32 11.50
C TRP A 62 -8.93 -14.55 10.37
N ILE A 63 -8.45 -14.54 9.12
CA ILE A 63 -9.30 -14.59 7.93
C ILE A 63 -8.81 -15.73 7.06
N GLN A 64 -9.64 -16.77 6.95
CA GLN A 64 -9.32 -17.95 6.16
C GLN A 64 -9.70 -17.74 4.71
N PRO A 65 -9.02 -18.44 3.77
CA PRO A 65 -9.39 -18.38 2.35
C PRO A 65 -10.86 -18.82 2.14
N ILE A 66 -11.50 -18.16 1.20
CA ILE A 66 -12.90 -18.42 0.85
C ILE A 66 -12.95 -18.83 -0.63
N GLY A 67 -13.51 -20.01 -0.90
CA GLY A 67 -13.65 -20.47 -2.27
C GLY A 67 -12.33 -20.68 -3.00
N GLY A 68 -11.26 -21.02 -2.26
CA GLY A 68 -9.92 -21.19 -2.85
C GLY A 68 -9.18 -19.90 -3.15
N VAL A 69 -9.76 -18.75 -2.84
CA VAL A 69 -9.12 -17.44 -3.01
C VAL A 69 -8.65 -16.93 -1.66
N ASP A 70 -7.39 -16.49 -1.61
CA ASP A 70 -6.84 -15.88 -0.41
C ASP A 70 -7.44 -14.48 -0.24
N VAL A 71 -8.19 -14.28 0.84
CA VAL A 71 -8.92 -13.04 1.11
C VAL A 71 -8.02 -11.99 1.78
N ALA A 72 -6.94 -12.42 2.44
CA ALA A 72 -6.05 -11.48 3.14
C ALA A 72 -5.49 -10.39 2.22
N PRO A 73 -4.96 -10.70 1.02
CA PRO A 73 -4.50 -9.64 0.11
C PRO A 73 -5.61 -8.68 -0.32
N VAL A 74 -6.85 -9.17 -0.47
CA VAL A 74 -7.99 -8.32 -0.86
C VAL A 74 -8.23 -7.26 0.20
N ILE A 75 -8.20 -7.65 1.47
CA ILE A 75 -8.37 -6.72 2.59
C ILE A 75 -7.25 -5.70 2.60
N TRP A 76 -6.00 -6.12 2.39
CA TRP A 76 -4.86 -5.20 2.37
C TRP A 76 -4.87 -4.26 1.18
N VAL A 77 -5.37 -4.69 0.03
CA VAL A 77 -5.61 -3.78 -1.11
C VAL A 77 -6.56 -2.66 -0.68
N GLY A 78 -7.66 -3.01 -0.03
CA GLY A 78 -8.61 -2.02 0.46
C GLY A 78 -8.00 -1.08 1.49
N LEU A 79 -7.25 -1.65 2.45
CA LEU A 79 -6.62 -0.86 3.51
C LEU A 79 -5.53 0.07 2.98
N THR A 80 -4.65 -0.41 2.11
CA THR A 80 -3.59 0.43 1.55
C THR A 80 -4.16 1.50 0.64
N SER A 81 -5.19 1.19 -0.13
CA SER A 81 -5.87 2.17 -0.97
C SER A 81 -6.55 3.24 -0.13
N LEU A 82 -7.20 2.84 0.96
CA LEU A 82 -7.84 3.78 1.88
C LEU A 82 -6.81 4.67 2.56
N LEU A 83 -5.70 4.08 3.05
CA LEU A 83 -4.62 4.85 3.67
C LEU A 83 -4.04 5.85 2.68
N ARG A 84 -3.85 5.44 1.43
CA ARG A 84 -3.33 6.33 0.40
C ARG A 84 -4.26 7.52 0.19
N GLU A 85 -5.56 7.29 0.10
CA GLU A 85 -6.54 8.37 -0.06
C GLU A 85 -6.59 9.29 1.16
N LEU A 86 -6.55 8.71 2.37
CA LEU A 86 -6.61 9.50 3.60
C LEU A 86 -5.36 10.35 3.80
N LEU A 87 -4.19 9.86 3.38
CA LEU A 87 -2.92 10.55 3.61
C LEU A 87 -2.53 11.46 2.45
N VAL A 88 -2.63 10.97 1.21
CA VAL A 88 -2.07 11.66 0.04
C VAL A 88 -3.07 11.87 -1.11
N GLY A 89 -4.33 11.51 -0.93
CA GLY A 89 -5.38 11.80 -1.91
C GLY A 89 -5.69 13.30 -1.98
N GLN A 90 -6.64 13.68 -2.82
CA GLN A 90 -6.99 15.11 -3.00
C GLN A 90 -7.40 15.77 -1.69
N GLN A 91 -8.07 15.04 -0.82
CA GLN A 91 -8.49 15.51 0.50
C GLN A 91 -7.66 14.88 1.62
N GLY A 92 -6.50 14.29 1.28
CA GLY A 92 -5.66 13.59 2.25
C GLY A 92 -5.00 14.54 3.25
N LEU A 93 -4.58 14.00 4.39
CA LEU A 93 -4.01 14.79 5.48
C LEU A 93 -2.71 15.48 5.04
N VAL A 94 -1.82 14.74 4.36
CA VAL A 94 -0.55 15.31 3.88
C VAL A 94 -0.84 16.35 2.79
N THR A 95 -1.79 16.09 1.90
CA THR A 95 -2.18 17.04 0.85
C THR A 95 -2.70 18.34 1.46
N GLN A 96 -3.54 18.26 2.50
CA GLN A 96 -4.02 19.45 3.20
C GLN A 96 -2.90 20.21 3.88
N LEU A 97 -1.93 19.52 4.48
CA LEU A 97 -0.77 20.16 5.07
C LEU A 97 0.06 20.89 4.02
N VAL A 98 0.28 20.27 2.85
CA VAL A 98 1.01 20.92 1.75
C VAL A 98 0.29 22.20 1.31
N ARG A 99 -1.02 22.15 1.13
CA ARG A 99 -1.83 23.32 0.74
C ARG A 99 -1.77 24.41 1.77
N GLN A 100 -1.88 24.05 3.04
CA GLN A 100 -1.89 25.00 4.15
C GLN A 100 -0.55 25.72 4.29
N VAL A 101 0.55 24.99 4.24
CA VAL A 101 1.89 25.57 4.31
C VAL A 101 2.16 26.47 3.11
N SER A 102 1.78 26.02 1.90
CA SER A 102 1.96 26.82 0.68
C SER A 102 1.16 28.12 0.74
N ALA A 103 -0.09 28.07 1.25
CA ALA A 103 -0.92 29.25 1.40
C ALA A 103 -0.33 30.25 2.41
N ASN A 104 0.26 29.75 3.50
CA ASN A 104 0.85 30.61 4.53
C ASN A 104 2.16 31.26 4.07
N LEU A 105 2.82 30.69 3.07
CA LEU A 105 4.07 31.23 2.53
C LEU A 105 3.85 32.14 1.31
N ALA A 106 2.66 32.17 0.78
CA ALA A 106 2.31 32.99 -0.41
C ALA A 106 2.12 34.47 -0.04
#